data_489ff85d33f39dbc5f0af0d429218097
#
_entry.id   489ff85d33f39dbc5f0af0d429218097
#
_cell.length_a   1.000
_cell.length_b   1.000
_cell.length_c   1.000
_cell.angle_alpha   90.00
_cell.angle_beta   90.00
_cell.angle_gamma   90.00
#
_symmetry.space_group_name_H-M   'P 1'
#
loop_
_entity.id
_entity.type
_entity.pdbx_description
1 polymer ?
#
loop_
_entity_poly.entity_id
_entity_poly.type
_entity_poly.pdbx_seq_one_letter_code
_entity_poly.pdbx_strand_id
1 'polypeptide(L)'
;LPEFTALENVMIPALIARKDVKKTTQKAKELLQYLQLADRMEHKPNELSGGEKQRVAVARALINDPGLILADEPSGSLDSKNKEELHKLLFELREKFGLTIVIVTHDKELAALSDRVIEMKDGLIRLTMES
;
A
#
# COMPACT_ATOMS: atom_id res chain seq x y z
N LEU A 1 -0.71 -12.16 6.57
CA LEU A 1 -0.39 -13.46 7.16
C LEU A 1 -0.94 -14.59 6.26
N PRO A 2 -0.16 -15.64 5.99
CA PRO A 2 -0.51 -16.63 4.97
C PRO A 2 -1.73 -17.49 5.27
N GLU A 3 -2.08 -17.67 6.52
CA GLU A 3 -3.24 -18.46 6.93
C GLU A 3 -4.57 -17.70 6.89
N PHE A 4 -4.53 -16.39 6.68
CA PHE A 4 -5.72 -15.55 6.66
C PHE A 4 -6.11 -15.15 5.24
N THR A 5 -7.40 -14.90 5.03
CA THR A 5 -7.91 -14.38 3.76
C THR A 5 -7.47 -12.93 3.55
N ALA A 6 -7.67 -12.40 2.33
CA ALA A 6 -7.41 -10.99 2.04
C ALA A 6 -8.20 -10.08 2.99
N LEU A 7 -9.49 -10.35 3.18
CA LEU A 7 -10.33 -9.57 4.08
C LEU A 7 -9.79 -9.59 5.51
N GLU A 8 -9.46 -10.76 6.03
CA GLU A 8 -8.92 -10.90 7.38
C GLU A 8 -7.59 -10.17 7.54
N ASN A 9 -6.71 -10.28 6.56
CA ASN A 9 -5.42 -9.58 6.58
C ASN A 9 -5.60 -8.07 6.69
N VAL A 10 -6.54 -7.50 5.94
CA VAL A 10 -6.81 -6.05 5.99
C VAL A 10 -7.32 -5.63 7.36
N MET A 11 -8.12 -6.48 8.01
CA MET A 11 -8.73 -6.18 9.30
C MET A 11 -7.76 -6.24 10.49
N ILE A 12 -6.68 -7.01 10.39
CA ILE A 12 -5.78 -7.29 11.52
C ILE A 12 -5.34 -6.04 12.31
N PRO A 13 -4.82 -4.98 11.67
CA PRO A 13 -4.36 -3.81 12.44
C PRO A 13 -5.47 -3.15 13.25
N ALA A 14 -6.69 -3.13 12.73
CA ALA A 14 -7.84 -2.55 13.43
C ALA A 14 -8.29 -3.45 14.59
N LEU A 15 -8.22 -4.77 14.41
CA LEU A 15 -8.56 -5.72 15.47
C LEU A 15 -7.54 -5.65 16.61
N ILE A 16 -6.26 -5.47 16.29
CA ILE A 16 -5.21 -5.26 17.30
C ILE A 16 -5.49 -3.98 18.08
N ALA A 17 -5.96 -2.92 17.41
CA ALA A 17 -6.34 -1.66 18.03
C ALA A 17 -7.69 -1.74 18.76
N ARG A 18 -8.30 -2.92 18.84
CA ARG A 18 -9.57 -3.18 19.52
C ARG A 18 -10.75 -2.38 19.00
N LYS A 19 -10.76 -2.11 17.70
CA LYS A 19 -11.87 -1.43 17.05
C LYS A 19 -13.04 -2.38 16.86
N ASP A 20 -14.23 -1.83 16.69
CA ASP A 20 -15.45 -2.61 16.49
C ASP A 20 -15.33 -3.53 15.27
N VAL A 21 -15.58 -4.83 15.49
CA VAL A 21 -15.42 -5.86 14.43
C VAL A 21 -16.34 -5.62 13.27
N LYS A 22 -17.59 -5.27 13.53
CA LYS A 22 -18.60 -5.08 12.48
C LYS A 22 -18.26 -3.89 11.59
N LYS A 23 -17.89 -2.76 12.19
CA LYS A 23 -17.48 -1.56 11.45
C LYS A 23 -16.18 -1.80 10.69
N THR A 24 -15.23 -2.50 11.31
CA THR A 24 -13.96 -2.85 10.67
C THR A 24 -14.17 -3.73 9.45
N THR A 25 -15.05 -4.72 9.56
CA THR A 25 -15.38 -5.61 8.43
C THR A 25 -15.94 -4.81 7.27
N GLN A 26 -16.87 -3.92 7.54
CA GLN A 26 -17.48 -3.08 6.51
C GLN A 26 -16.45 -2.19 5.83
N LYS A 27 -15.59 -1.55 6.62
CA LYS A 27 -14.54 -0.68 6.09
C LYS A 27 -13.52 -1.46 5.26
N ALA A 28 -13.12 -2.66 5.72
CA ALA A 28 -12.20 -3.50 4.98
C ALA A 28 -12.79 -3.90 3.63
N LYS A 29 -14.07 -4.24 3.59
CA LYS A 29 -14.76 -4.57 2.33
C LYS A 29 -14.78 -3.38 1.38
N GLU A 30 -15.06 -2.19 1.87
CA GLU A 30 -15.07 -0.97 1.07
C GLU A 30 -13.68 -0.67 0.49
N LEU A 31 -12.62 -0.83 1.28
CA LEU A 31 -11.25 -0.63 0.83
C LEU A 31 -10.86 -1.64 -0.25
N LEU A 32 -11.18 -2.92 -0.03
CA LEU A 32 -10.87 -3.96 -1.02
C LEU A 32 -11.65 -3.73 -2.32
N GLN A 33 -12.90 -3.31 -2.22
CA GLN A 33 -13.70 -2.97 -3.39
C GLN A 33 -13.11 -1.79 -4.14
N TYR A 34 -12.69 -0.74 -3.44
CA TYR A 34 -12.03 0.42 -4.04
C TYR A 34 -10.75 0.02 -4.77
N LEU A 35 -10.00 -0.93 -4.21
CA LEU A 35 -8.75 -1.41 -4.79
C LEU A 35 -8.95 -2.53 -5.82
N GLN A 36 -10.20 -2.74 -6.26
CA GLN A 36 -10.56 -3.73 -7.30
C GLN A 36 -10.29 -5.17 -6.88
N LEU A 37 -10.49 -5.47 -5.61
CA LEU A 37 -10.30 -6.81 -5.04
C LEU A 37 -11.60 -7.42 -4.51
N ALA A 38 -12.75 -6.94 -4.98
CA ALA A 38 -14.06 -7.42 -4.53
C ALA A 38 -14.20 -8.94 -4.67
N ASP A 39 -13.65 -9.51 -5.75
CA ASP A 39 -13.74 -10.94 -6.04
C ASP A 39 -12.63 -11.77 -5.37
N ARG A 40 -11.80 -11.13 -4.54
CA ARG A 40 -10.63 -11.78 -3.92
C ARG A 40 -10.65 -11.75 -2.40
N MET A 41 -11.72 -11.25 -1.80
CA MET A 41 -11.80 -11.05 -0.35
C MET A 41 -11.58 -12.34 0.45
N GLU A 42 -12.07 -13.47 -0.06
CA GLU A 42 -11.96 -14.76 0.61
C GLU A 42 -10.73 -15.57 0.18
N HIS A 43 -9.90 -15.02 -0.70
CA HIS A 43 -8.68 -15.69 -1.15
C HIS A 43 -7.55 -15.50 -0.14
N LYS A 44 -6.71 -16.53 -0.02
CA LYS A 44 -5.48 -16.47 0.79
C LYS A 44 -4.32 -15.94 -0.05
N PRO A 45 -3.24 -15.45 0.58
CA PRO A 45 -2.13 -14.87 -0.18
C PRO A 45 -1.56 -15.75 -1.28
N ASN A 46 -1.49 -17.06 -1.06
CA ASN A 46 -0.97 -17.97 -2.08
C ASN A 46 -1.91 -18.14 -3.30
N GLU A 47 -3.10 -17.61 -3.22
CA GLU A 47 -4.09 -17.61 -4.30
C GLU A 47 -4.16 -16.28 -5.04
N LEU A 48 -3.31 -15.31 -4.65
CA LEU A 48 -3.30 -13.96 -5.19
C LEU A 48 -2.08 -13.73 -6.08
N SER A 49 -2.26 -12.89 -7.12
CA SER A 49 -1.14 -12.41 -7.93
C SER A 49 -0.26 -11.46 -7.10
N GLY A 50 0.95 -11.15 -7.60
CA GLY A 50 1.83 -10.19 -6.95
C GLY A 50 1.19 -8.82 -6.77
N GLY A 51 0.52 -8.33 -7.83
CA GLY A 51 -0.18 -7.04 -7.78
C GLY A 51 -1.34 -7.05 -6.80
N GLU A 52 -2.09 -8.16 -6.76
CA GLU A 52 -3.19 -8.32 -5.80
C GLU A 52 -2.69 -8.32 -4.36
N LYS A 53 -1.59 -9.03 -4.09
CA LYS A 53 -0.96 -9.03 -2.75
C LYS A 53 -0.56 -7.62 -2.32
N GLN A 54 0.00 -6.83 -3.23
CA GLN A 54 0.40 -5.46 -2.92
C GLN A 54 -0.81 -4.58 -2.64
N ARG A 55 -1.90 -4.76 -3.36
CA ARG A 55 -3.13 -4.02 -3.08
C ARG A 55 -3.73 -4.41 -1.73
N VAL A 56 -3.67 -5.67 -1.34
CA VAL A 56 -4.09 -6.10 0.00
C VAL A 56 -3.24 -5.40 1.07
N ALA A 57 -1.92 -5.32 0.85
CA ALA A 57 -1.02 -4.63 1.77
C ALA A 57 -1.36 -3.15 1.89
N VAL A 58 -1.72 -2.50 0.79
CA VAL A 58 -2.18 -1.10 0.79
C VAL A 58 -3.48 -0.95 1.59
N ALA A 59 -4.46 -1.82 1.36
CA ALA A 59 -5.72 -1.79 2.10
C ALA A 59 -5.48 -1.96 3.61
N ARG A 60 -4.59 -2.89 3.98
CA ARG A 60 -4.22 -3.11 5.37
C ARG A 60 -3.60 -1.86 5.99
N ALA A 61 -2.75 -1.17 5.24
CA ALA A 61 -2.14 0.08 5.71
C ALA A 61 -3.17 1.18 5.93
N LEU A 62 -4.27 1.17 5.18
CA LEU A 62 -5.30 2.21 5.23
C LEU A 62 -6.39 1.98 6.28
N ILE A 63 -6.50 0.78 6.86
CA ILE A 63 -7.65 0.42 7.69
C ILE A 63 -7.82 1.31 8.93
N ASN A 64 -6.74 1.84 9.47
CA ASN A 64 -6.76 2.70 10.65
C ASN A 64 -6.73 4.20 10.33
N ASP A 65 -7.04 4.60 9.11
CA ASP A 65 -7.05 5.99 8.67
C ASP A 65 -5.74 6.73 8.99
N PRO A 66 -4.59 6.25 8.51
CA PRO A 66 -3.31 6.89 8.81
C PRO A 66 -3.16 8.22 8.09
N GLY A 67 -2.35 9.12 8.65
CA GLY A 67 -1.92 10.34 7.95
C GLY A 67 -0.65 10.11 7.13
N LEU A 68 0.09 9.06 7.44
CA LEU A 68 1.38 8.74 6.84
C LEU A 68 1.44 7.26 6.48
N ILE A 69 1.90 6.96 5.28
CA ILE A 69 2.18 5.60 4.85
C ILE A 69 3.66 5.48 4.53
N LEU A 70 4.28 4.41 5.04
CA LEU A 70 5.66 4.05 4.73
C LEU A 70 5.64 2.87 3.77
N ALA A 71 6.34 2.99 2.65
CA ALA A 71 6.43 1.92 1.67
C ALA A 71 7.90 1.64 1.37
N ASP A 72 8.32 0.38 1.54
CA ASP A 72 9.69 -0.05 1.30
C ASP A 72 9.72 -0.93 0.05
N GLU A 73 10.30 -0.40 -1.02
CA GLU A 73 10.37 -1.06 -2.33
C GLU A 73 9.01 -1.65 -2.76
N PRO A 74 7.95 -0.82 -2.80
CA PRO A 74 6.59 -1.35 -2.94
C PRO A 74 6.33 -2.09 -4.25
N SER A 75 7.11 -1.83 -5.29
CA SER A 75 6.95 -2.45 -6.60
C SER A 75 8.09 -3.40 -6.98
N GLY A 76 8.99 -3.73 -6.04
CA GLY A 76 10.22 -4.45 -6.30
C GLY A 76 10.06 -5.82 -6.94
N SER A 77 8.98 -6.53 -6.63
CA SER A 77 8.72 -7.88 -7.15
C SER A 77 7.71 -7.93 -8.30
N LEU A 78 7.26 -6.77 -8.78
CA LEU A 78 6.22 -6.68 -9.80
C LEU A 78 6.79 -6.55 -11.20
N ASP A 79 6.06 -7.06 -12.21
CA ASP A 79 6.37 -6.82 -13.61
C ASP A 79 6.08 -5.35 -13.97
N SER A 80 6.46 -4.95 -15.18
CA SER A 80 6.36 -3.54 -15.61
C SER A 80 4.94 -2.99 -15.55
N LYS A 81 3.96 -3.79 -15.98
CA LYS A 81 2.56 -3.36 -16.00
C LYS A 81 2.01 -3.17 -14.57
N ASN A 82 2.22 -4.16 -13.71
CA ASN A 82 1.76 -4.09 -12.33
C ASN A 82 2.50 -3.01 -11.55
N LYS A 83 3.77 -2.78 -11.86
CA LYS A 83 4.56 -1.70 -11.27
C LYS A 83 3.94 -0.34 -11.58
N GLU A 84 3.63 -0.08 -12.84
CA GLU A 84 3.01 1.19 -13.25
C GLU A 84 1.64 1.39 -12.58
N GLU A 85 0.84 0.34 -12.56
CA GLU A 85 -0.47 0.38 -11.91
C GLU A 85 -0.36 0.69 -10.42
N LEU A 86 0.61 0.08 -9.73
CA LEU A 86 0.82 0.34 -8.31
C LEU A 86 1.29 1.78 -8.06
N HIS A 87 2.22 2.29 -8.87
CA HIS A 87 2.68 3.67 -8.74
C HIS A 87 1.53 4.65 -8.93
N LYS A 88 0.71 4.44 -9.95
CA LYS A 88 -0.46 5.26 -10.19
C LYS A 88 -1.43 5.22 -9.02
N LEU A 89 -1.66 4.02 -8.49
CA LEU A 89 -2.53 3.84 -7.33
C LEU A 89 -2.06 4.63 -6.11
N LEU A 90 -0.75 4.60 -5.82
CA LEU A 90 -0.19 5.33 -4.69
C LEU A 90 -0.46 6.84 -4.80
N PHE A 91 -0.32 7.41 -5.99
CA PHE A 91 -0.60 8.83 -6.21
C PHE A 91 -2.09 9.14 -6.12
N GLU A 92 -2.95 8.26 -6.62
CA GLU A 92 -4.40 8.41 -6.48
C GLU A 92 -4.83 8.39 -5.02
N LEU A 93 -4.25 7.51 -4.21
CA LEU A 93 -4.54 7.42 -2.78
C LEU A 93 -4.10 8.68 -2.04
N ARG A 94 -2.93 9.22 -2.41
CA ARG A 94 -2.46 10.48 -1.83
C ARG A 94 -3.49 11.60 -2.05
N GLU A 95 -3.99 11.72 -3.26
CA GLU A 95 -4.98 12.74 -3.60
C GLU A 95 -6.31 12.50 -2.90
N LYS A 96 -6.78 11.25 -2.91
CA LYS A 96 -8.11 10.93 -2.36
C LYS A 96 -8.17 11.05 -0.85
N PHE A 97 -7.14 10.59 -0.14
CA PHE A 97 -7.15 10.52 1.32
C PHE A 97 -6.29 11.58 2.00
N GLY A 98 -5.65 12.46 1.23
CA GLY A 98 -4.77 13.48 1.79
C GLY A 98 -3.57 12.91 2.53
N LEU A 99 -3.03 11.80 2.05
CA LEU A 99 -1.94 11.08 2.70
C LEU A 99 -0.57 11.68 2.41
N THR A 100 0.33 11.54 3.37
CA THR A 100 1.77 11.66 3.11
C THR A 100 2.32 10.26 2.91
N ILE A 101 3.01 10.04 1.81
CA ILE A 101 3.60 8.74 1.49
C ILE A 101 5.11 8.89 1.42
N VAL A 102 5.81 8.12 2.24
CA VAL A 102 7.27 8.03 2.20
C VAL A 102 7.64 6.69 1.57
N ILE A 103 8.38 6.74 0.47
CA ILE A 103 8.75 5.55 -0.29
C ILE A 103 10.27 5.40 -0.25
N VAL A 104 10.73 4.21 0.15
CA VAL A 104 12.13 3.83 0.03
C VAL A 104 12.26 3.00 -1.25
N THR A 105 13.10 3.43 -2.18
CA THR A 105 13.21 2.75 -3.47
C THR A 105 14.56 2.98 -4.13
N HIS A 106 14.96 2.01 -4.94
CA HIS A 106 16.07 2.15 -5.90
C HIS A 106 15.56 2.49 -7.30
N ASP A 107 14.24 2.54 -7.48
CA ASP A 107 13.60 2.80 -8.76
C ASP A 107 13.62 4.31 -9.05
N LYS A 108 14.43 4.71 -10.03
CA LYS A 108 14.58 6.12 -10.40
C LYS A 108 13.31 6.71 -11.02
N GLU A 109 12.53 5.87 -11.70
CA GLU A 109 11.26 6.32 -12.30
C GLU A 109 10.26 6.69 -11.21
N LEU A 110 10.15 5.86 -10.18
CA LEU A 110 9.27 6.12 -9.05
C LEU A 110 9.75 7.36 -8.28
N ALA A 111 11.04 7.47 -8.04
CA ALA A 111 11.62 8.64 -7.37
C ALA A 111 11.30 9.93 -8.13
N ALA A 112 11.40 9.91 -9.46
CA ALA A 112 11.14 11.06 -10.31
C ALA A 112 9.68 11.54 -10.25
N LEU A 113 8.74 10.65 -9.92
CA LEU A 113 7.33 10.99 -9.80
C LEU A 113 6.98 11.63 -8.45
N SER A 114 7.89 11.58 -7.49
CA SER A 114 7.67 12.08 -6.14
C SER A 114 7.73 13.60 -6.08
N ASP A 115 7.06 14.18 -5.10
CA ASP A 115 7.11 15.63 -4.87
C ASP A 115 8.49 16.07 -4.38
N ARG A 116 9.16 15.19 -3.65
CA ARG A 116 10.48 15.46 -3.10
C ARG A 116 11.30 14.18 -3.03
N VAL A 117 12.56 14.28 -3.41
CA VAL A 117 13.49 13.14 -3.38
C VAL A 117 14.64 13.44 -2.43
N ILE A 118 14.89 12.50 -1.52
CA ILE A 118 16.05 12.56 -0.63
C ILE A 118 16.96 11.38 -0.99
N GLU A 119 18.15 11.69 -1.44
CA GLU A 119 19.12 10.66 -1.81
C GLU A 119 20.01 10.34 -0.61
N MET A 120 20.17 9.04 -0.33
CA MET A 120 21.01 8.58 0.77
C MET A 120 22.13 7.70 0.26
N LYS A 121 23.33 7.88 0.81
CA LYS A 121 24.49 7.05 0.51
C LYS A 121 25.32 6.88 1.77
N ASP A 122 25.70 5.63 2.07
CA ASP A 122 26.52 5.30 3.24
C ASP A 122 25.95 5.85 4.56
N GLY A 123 24.62 5.82 4.68
CA GLY A 123 23.92 6.31 5.87
C GLY A 123 23.80 7.81 5.98
N LEU A 124 24.22 8.54 4.95
CA LEU A 124 24.19 10.01 4.94
C LEU A 124 23.27 10.54 3.84
N ILE A 125 22.59 11.64 4.15
CA ILE A 125 21.79 12.36 3.16
C ILE A 125 22.74 13.16 2.27
N ARG A 126 22.64 12.94 0.95
CA ARG A 126 23.49 13.62 -0.02
C ARG A 126 22.88 14.91 -0.52
N LEU A 127 21.71 14.81 -1.11
CA LEU A 127 21.06 15.93 -1.78
C LEU A 127 19.56 15.76 -1.75
N THR A 128 18.84 16.86 -1.46
CA THR A 128 17.39 16.89 -1.56
C THR A 128 17.00 17.55 -2.86
N MET A 129 16.19 16.85 -3.67
CA MET A 129 15.68 17.36 -4.95
C MET A 129 14.15 17.47 -4.87
N GLU A 130 13.63 18.58 -5.38
CA GLU A 130 12.18 18.79 -5.48
C GLU A 130 11.74 18.75 -6.94
N SER A 131 10.64 18.04 -7.20
CA SER A 131 10.08 17.92 -8.54
C SER A 131 9.05 18.98 -8.84
#